data_c45a7ccb5203589d9b90a03c061cff66
#
_entry.id   c45a7ccb5203589d9b90a03c061cff66
#
_cell.length_a   1.000
_cell.length_b   1.000
_cell.length_c   1.000
_cell.angle_alpha   90.00
_cell.angle_beta   90.00
_cell.angle_gamma   90.00
#
_symmetry.space_group_name_H-M   'P 1'
#
loop_
_entity.id
_entity.type
_entity.pdbx_description
1 polymer ?
#
loop_
_entity_poly.entity_id
_entity_poly.type
_entity_poly.pdbx_seq_one_letter_code
_entity_poly.pdbx_strand_id
1 'polypeptide(L)'
;MFGYSPQGYEALSVNRQRLLDALNAVAITEVTVRYFGGGDEGDVSEVIVQPESCLPHLNTQRLVYCYARGEYREGACYYFLEDKEVLLDDALRDFVFTWVDSHHSGWENNEGGSGVMTIHVAEDDFLLEHSDYYTESRDFAYSL
;
A
#
# COMPACT_ATOMS: atom_id res chain seq x y z
N MET A 1 -2.95 -12.67 -10.82
CA MET A 1 -1.99 -12.14 -9.87
C MET A 1 -1.20 -13.27 -9.23
N PHE A 2 0.04 -13.07 -9.02
CA PHE A 2 0.89 -14.05 -8.33
C PHE A 2 0.45 -14.16 -6.87
N GLY A 3 0.59 -15.32 -6.27
CA GLY A 3 0.46 -15.46 -4.84
C GLY A 3 1.49 -14.55 -4.15
N TYR A 4 1.20 -14.13 -2.91
CA TYR A 4 2.10 -13.24 -2.18
C TYR A 4 3.37 -14.00 -1.80
N SER A 5 4.50 -13.63 -2.38
CA SER A 5 5.78 -14.32 -2.18
C SER A 5 6.45 -13.90 -0.86
N PRO A 6 7.43 -14.68 -0.34
CA PRO A 6 8.24 -14.25 0.80
C PRO A 6 8.91 -12.89 0.57
N GLN A 7 9.34 -12.61 -0.65
CA GLN A 7 9.92 -11.32 -1.01
C GLN A 7 8.89 -10.20 -0.90
N GLY A 8 7.63 -10.47 -1.20
CA GLY A 8 6.54 -9.52 -1.03
C GLY A 8 6.34 -9.13 0.43
N TYR A 9 6.40 -10.08 1.35
CA TYR A 9 6.32 -9.81 2.80
C TYR A 9 7.52 -8.99 3.27
N GLU A 10 8.72 -9.33 2.80
CA GLU A 10 9.93 -8.59 3.11
C GLU A 10 9.85 -7.15 2.61
N ALA A 11 9.41 -6.95 1.36
CA ALA A 11 9.22 -5.62 0.78
C ALA A 11 8.21 -4.80 1.59
N LEU A 12 7.09 -5.39 1.99
CA LEU A 12 6.08 -4.72 2.80
C LEU A 12 6.65 -4.22 4.13
N SER A 13 7.41 -5.07 4.82
CA SER A 13 8.04 -4.74 6.09
C SER A 13 9.09 -3.61 5.94
N VAL A 14 9.92 -3.69 4.91
CA VAL A 14 10.94 -2.66 4.62
C VAL A 14 10.27 -1.33 4.29
N ASN A 15 9.25 -1.36 3.44
CA ASN A 15 8.56 -0.14 3.00
C ASN A 15 7.78 0.51 4.13
N ARG A 16 7.24 -0.27 5.05
CA ARG A 16 6.58 0.25 6.23
C ARG A 16 7.50 1.22 6.99
N GLN A 17 8.72 0.80 7.24
CA GLN A 17 9.71 1.64 7.94
C GLN A 17 10.15 2.82 7.09
N ARG A 18 10.38 2.61 5.80
CA ARG A 18 10.79 3.68 4.87
C ARG A 18 9.71 4.76 4.72
N LEU A 19 8.44 4.36 4.66
CA LEU A 19 7.31 5.30 4.64
C LEU A 19 7.24 6.09 5.94
N LEU A 20 7.37 5.41 7.08
CA LEU A 20 7.36 6.08 8.38
C LEU A 20 8.46 7.14 8.47
N ASP A 21 9.67 6.80 8.05
CA ASP A 21 10.81 7.72 8.04
C ASP A 21 10.57 8.90 7.11
N ALA A 22 10.03 8.66 5.91
CA ALA A 22 9.73 9.72 4.94
C ALA A 22 8.65 10.67 5.44
N LEU A 23 7.60 10.14 6.08
CA LEU A 23 6.53 10.94 6.68
C LEU A 23 7.04 11.80 7.83
N ASN A 24 7.89 11.22 8.69
CA ASN A 24 8.55 11.97 9.76
C ASN A 24 9.42 13.10 9.22
N ALA A 25 10.13 12.85 8.13
CA ALA A 25 11.05 13.84 7.53
C ALA A 25 10.33 15.12 7.08
N VAL A 26 9.05 15.03 6.72
CA VAL A 26 8.24 16.18 6.27
C VAL A 26 7.17 16.56 7.29
N ALA A 27 7.29 16.08 8.52
CA ALA A 27 6.41 16.40 9.65
C ALA A 27 4.93 16.05 9.42
N ILE A 28 4.64 15.05 8.62
CA ILE A 28 3.30 14.49 8.49
C ILE A 28 3.03 13.60 9.70
N THR A 29 1.92 13.83 10.39
CA THR A 29 1.57 13.10 11.61
C THR A 29 0.54 12.01 11.38
N GLU A 30 -0.28 12.14 10.34
CA GLU A 30 -1.32 11.17 10.00
C GLU A 30 -1.55 11.15 8.49
N VAL A 31 -1.76 9.95 7.95
CA VAL A 31 -2.14 9.75 6.55
C VAL A 31 -3.35 8.85 6.49
N THR A 32 -4.33 9.22 5.69
CA THR A 32 -5.49 8.38 5.38
C THR A 32 -5.54 8.18 3.87
N VAL A 33 -5.52 6.94 3.42
CA VAL A 33 -5.61 6.56 2.00
C VAL A 33 -6.89 5.77 1.80
N ARG A 34 -7.82 6.31 1.02
CA ARG A 34 -9.07 5.64 0.65
C ARG A 34 -8.93 5.04 -0.72
N TYR A 35 -9.37 3.81 -0.88
CA TYR A 35 -9.26 3.09 -2.14
C TYR A 35 -10.54 2.30 -2.43
N PHE A 36 -10.72 1.98 -3.70
CA PHE A 36 -11.82 1.14 -4.16
C PHE A 36 -11.35 0.34 -5.38
N GLY A 37 -12.08 -0.71 -5.71
CA GLY A 37 -11.83 -1.51 -6.90
C GLY A 37 -13.06 -2.29 -7.31
N GLY A 38 -13.11 -2.64 -8.59
CA GLY A 38 -14.14 -3.45 -9.20
C GLY A 38 -13.85 -3.62 -10.68
N GLY A 39 -14.33 -4.71 -11.29
CA GLY A 39 -14.10 -4.96 -12.70
C GLY A 39 -12.62 -5.07 -13.07
N ASP A 40 -11.83 -5.73 -12.23
CA ASP A 40 -10.38 -5.96 -12.39
C ASP A 40 -9.50 -4.72 -12.20
N GLU A 41 -10.06 -3.60 -11.76
CA GLU A 41 -9.31 -2.36 -11.53
C GLU A 41 -9.42 -1.89 -10.08
N GLY A 42 -8.31 -1.36 -9.56
CA GLY A 42 -8.27 -0.70 -8.27
C GLY A 42 -7.67 0.68 -8.38
N ASP A 43 -8.18 1.63 -7.61
CA ASP A 43 -7.67 3.00 -7.60
C ASP A 43 -7.80 3.61 -6.20
N VAL A 44 -7.00 4.65 -5.98
CA VAL A 44 -7.07 5.47 -4.77
C VAL A 44 -8.02 6.64 -5.04
N SER A 45 -9.06 6.76 -4.23
CA SER A 45 -10.05 7.83 -4.38
C SER A 45 -9.64 9.10 -3.65
N GLU A 46 -8.88 8.99 -2.55
CA GLU A 46 -8.52 10.13 -1.73
C GLU A 46 -7.30 9.84 -0.87
N VAL A 47 -6.41 10.82 -0.74
CA VAL A 47 -5.31 10.82 0.22
C VAL A 47 -5.41 12.07 1.07
N ILE A 48 -5.51 11.88 2.39
CA ILE A 48 -5.62 12.98 3.36
C ILE A 48 -4.40 12.92 4.27
N VAL A 49 -3.78 14.07 4.51
CA VAL A 49 -2.64 14.17 5.44
C VAL A 49 -2.93 15.19 6.55
N GLN A 50 -2.32 14.97 7.71
CA GLN A 50 -2.30 15.93 8.81
C GLN A 50 -0.84 16.25 9.13
N PRO A 51 -0.47 17.53 9.27
CA PRO A 51 -1.29 18.71 8.98
C PRO A 51 -1.54 18.86 7.47
N GLU A 52 -2.67 19.45 7.11
CA GLU A 52 -3.08 19.65 5.70
C GLU A 52 -2.05 20.43 4.88
N SER A 53 -1.33 21.34 5.51
CA SER A 53 -0.26 22.14 4.88
C SER A 53 0.87 21.28 4.32
N CYS A 54 0.98 20.03 4.76
CA CYS A 54 1.98 19.08 4.27
C CYS A 54 1.54 18.31 3.01
N LEU A 55 0.31 18.51 2.54
CA LEU A 55 -0.18 17.82 1.35
C LEU A 55 0.73 17.94 0.12
N PRO A 56 1.32 19.10 -0.19
CA PRO A 56 2.23 19.22 -1.34
C PRO A 56 3.46 18.31 -1.26
N HIS A 57 3.87 17.89 -0.07
CA HIS A 57 5.01 16.98 0.10
C HIS A 57 4.79 15.62 -0.54
N LEU A 58 3.54 15.20 -0.74
CA LEU A 58 3.23 13.93 -1.43
C LEU A 58 3.81 13.90 -2.84
N ASN A 59 3.91 15.04 -3.50
CA ASN A 59 4.36 15.15 -4.89
C ASN A 59 5.76 15.78 -5.01
N THR A 60 6.47 15.98 -3.90
CA THR A 60 7.82 16.55 -3.90
C THR A 60 8.80 15.71 -3.09
N GLN A 61 8.35 15.06 -2.04
CA GLN A 61 9.20 14.21 -1.21
C GLN A 61 9.42 12.86 -1.89
N ARG A 62 10.67 12.43 -1.98
CA ARG A 62 11.06 11.15 -2.54
C ARG A 62 11.59 10.23 -1.47
N LEU A 63 11.44 8.93 -1.70
CA LEU A 63 12.03 7.90 -0.85
C LEU A 63 12.47 6.73 -1.70
N VAL A 64 13.40 5.94 -1.17
CA VAL A 64 13.78 4.67 -1.80
C VAL A 64 12.76 3.62 -1.41
N TYR A 65 12.01 3.13 -2.37
CA TYR A 65 10.93 2.16 -2.18
C TYR A 65 11.35 0.80 -2.70
N CYS A 66 11.01 -0.25 -1.96
CA CYS A 66 11.38 -1.62 -2.28
C CYS A 66 10.26 -2.34 -3.02
N TYR A 67 10.54 -2.83 -4.23
CA TYR A 67 9.61 -3.61 -5.02
C TYR A 67 9.99 -5.08 -5.02
N ALA A 68 9.01 -5.96 -4.81
CA ALA A 68 9.17 -7.38 -5.06
C ALA A 68 8.94 -7.64 -6.55
N ARG A 69 9.95 -8.17 -7.23
CA ARG A 69 9.89 -8.44 -8.66
C ARG A 69 9.98 -9.93 -8.93
N GLY A 70 9.35 -10.36 -10.03
CA GLY A 70 9.50 -11.69 -10.57
C GLY A 70 10.10 -11.62 -11.97
N GLU A 71 11.03 -12.51 -12.28
CA GLU A 71 11.64 -12.62 -13.59
C GLU A 71 11.64 -14.07 -14.04
N TYR A 72 11.19 -14.31 -15.27
CA TYR A 72 11.17 -15.63 -15.86
C TYR A 72 12.46 -15.86 -16.66
N ARG A 73 13.26 -16.83 -16.24
CA ARG A 73 14.51 -17.22 -16.90
C ARG A 73 14.60 -18.73 -16.99
N GLU A 74 14.98 -19.24 -18.15
CA GLU A 74 15.27 -20.67 -18.37
C GLU A 74 14.21 -21.63 -17.83
N GLY A 75 12.94 -21.26 -17.96
CA GLY A 75 11.82 -22.08 -17.52
C GLY A 75 11.47 -21.97 -16.04
N ALA A 76 12.12 -21.08 -15.30
CA ALA A 76 11.84 -20.85 -13.88
C ALA A 76 11.59 -19.39 -13.57
N CYS A 77 10.76 -19.13 -12.56
CA CYS A 77 10.49 -17.78 -12.08
C CYS A 77 11.41 -17.47 -10.89
N TYR A 78 12.17 -16.40 -11.00
CA TYR A 78 13.06 -15.90 -9.95
C TYR A 78 12.49 -14.65 -9.32
N TYR A 79 12.43 -14.61 -8.01
CA TYR A 79 11.95 -13.46 -7.25
C TYR A 79 13.10 -12.72 -6.62
N PHE A 80 13.07 -11.40 -6.69
CA PHE A 80 14.09 -10.53 -6.10
C PHE A 80 13.51 -9.23 -5.64
N LEU A 81 14.27 -8.50 -4.80
CA LEU A 81 13.91 -7.18 -4.34
C LEU A 81 14.65 -6.12 -5.15
N GLU A 82 13.96 -5.06 -5.53
CA GLU A 82 14.51 -3.95 -6.31
C GLU A 82 14.14 -2.63 -5.63
N ASP A 83 15.15 -1.82 -5.32
CA ASP A 83 14.95 -0.49 -4.78
C ASP A 83 14.84 0.54 -5.89
N LYS A 84 13.86 1.43 -5.79
CA LYS A 84 13.69 2.57 -6.69
C LYS A 84 13.34 3.82 -5.92
N GLU A 85 13.88 4.96 -6.34
CA GLU A 85 13.46 6.24 -5.81
C GLU A 85 12.12 6.64 -6.44
N VAL A 86 11.12 6.89 -5.60
CA VAL A 86 9.76 7.25 -6.03
C VAL A 86 9.24 8.41 -5.19
N LEU A 87 8.17 9.03 -5.67
CA LEU A 87 7.46 10.05 -4.91
C LEU A 87 6.69 9.41 -3.75
N LEU A 88 6.54 10.17 -2.67
CA LEU A 88 5.79 9.70 -1.48
C LEU A 88 4.36 9.30 -1.85
N ASP A 89 3.71 10.04 -2.73
CA ASP A 89 2.36 9.70 -3.22
C ASP A 89 2.32 8.33 -3.88
N ASP A 90 3.27 8.06 -4.79
CA ASP A 90 3.34 6.77 -5.47
C ASP A 90 3.61 5.62 -4.51
N ALA A 91 4.49 5.85 -3.52
CA ALA A 91 4.81 4.85 -2.51
C ALA A 91 3.58 4.49 -1.66
N LEU A 92 2.81 5.48 -1.23
CA LEU A 92 1.59 5.26 -0.43
C LEU A 92 0.55 4.47 -1.21
N ARG A 93 0.36 4.78 -2.49
CA ARG A 93 -0.60 4.07 -3.36
C ARG A 93 -0.19 2.62 -3.58
N ASP A 94 1.07 2.38 -3.88
CA ASP A 94 1.58 1.02 -4.05
C ASP A 94 1.51 0.23 -2.75
N PHE A 95 1.87 0.86 -1.63
CA PHE A 95 1.87 0.20 -0.32
C PHE A 95 0.47 -0.28 0.08
N VAL A 96 -0.56 0.55 -0.10
CA VAL A 96 -1.92 0.15 0.29
C VAL A 96 -2.40 -1.04 -0.54
N PHE A 97 -2.16 -1.05 -1.84
CA PHE A 97 -2.57 -2.16 -2.70
C PHE A 97 -1.78 -3.42 -2.42
N THR A 98 -0.47 -3.32 -2.18
CA THR A 98 0.36 -4.46 -1.81
C THR A 98 -0.11 -5.08 -0.48
N TRP A 99 -0.44 -4.24 0.49
CA TRP A 99 -0.95 -4.72 1.78
C TRP A 99 -2.32 -5.38 1.64
N VAL A 100 -3.24 -4.76 0.90
CA VAL A 100 -4.57 -5.37 0.62
C VAL A 100 -4.40 -6.72 -0.06
N ASP A 101 -3.57 -6.80 -1.09
CA ASP A 101 -3.31 -8.04 -1.82
C ASP A 101 -2.72 -9.15 -0.95
N SER A 102 -1.98 -8.79 0.08
CA SER A 102 -1.40 -9.78 1.01
C SER A 102 -2.47 -10.53 1.82
N HIS A 103 -3.64 -9.93 2.01
CA HIS A 103 -4.77 -10.51 2.75
C HIS A 103 -5.93 -10.93 1.84
N HIS A 104 -6.16 -10.21 0.75
CA HIS A 104 -7.32 -10.35 -0.13
C HIS A 104 -6.88 -10.36 -1.58
N SER A 105 -6.11 -11.39 -1.98
CA SER A 105 -5.63 -11.54 -3.36
C SER A 105 -6.80 -11.53 -4.35
N GLY A 106 -6.70 -10.69 -5.38
CA GLY A 106 -7.75 -10.56 -6.38
C GLY A 106 -8.98 -9.78 -5.92
N TRP A 107 -8.85 -8.96 -4.88
CA TRP A 107 -9.95 -8.19 -4.29
C TRP A 107 -10.69 -7.27 -5.27
N GLU A 108 -9.99 -6.78 -6.30
CA GLU A 108 -10.54 -5.93 -7.36
C GLU A 108 -11.39 -6.69 -8.38
N ASN A 109 -11.33 -8.02 -8.36
CA ASN A 109 -12.10 -8.89 -9.25
C ASN A 109 -13.54 -9.06 -8.75
N ASN A 110 -14.41 -9.58 -9.60
CA ASN A 110 -15.82 -9.85 -9.29
C ASN A 110 -16.56 -8.57 -8.90
N GLU A 111 -17.12 -8.52 -7.71
CA GLU A 111 -17.87 -7.37 -7.23
C GLU A 111 -16.98 -6.26 -6.66
N GLY A 112 -15.69 -6.54 -6.50
CA GLY A 112 -14.71 -5.57 -6.01
C GLY A 112 -14.70 -5.42 -4.50
N GLY A 113 -14.19 -4.27 -4.06
CA GLY A 113 -14.08 -3.94 -2.65
C GLY A 113 -13.69 -2.49 -2.46
N SER A 114 -13.61 -2.08 -1.21
CA SER A 114 -13.12 -0.76 -0.85
C SER A 114 -12.50 -0.80 0.54
N GLY A 115 -11.79 0.25 0.89
CA GLY A 115 -11.24 0.34 2.22
C GLY A 115 -10.48 1.63 2.48
N VAL A 116 -9.84 1.65 3.64
CA VAL A 116 -9.05 2.79 4.08
C VAL A 116 -7.83 2.28 4.84
N MET A 117 -6.67 2.85 4.50
CA MET A 117 -5.45 2.68 5.27
C MET A 117 -5.20 3.96 6.06
N THR A 118 -4.96 3.83 7.36
CA THR A 118 -4.61 4.96 8.22
C THR A 118 -3.25 4.72 8.83
N ILE A 119 -2.37 5.72 8.75
CA ILE A 119 -1.05 5.70 9.37
C ILE A 119 -1.01 6.79 10.43
N HIS A 120 -0.81 6.40 11.69
CA HIS A 120 -0.54 7.32 12.80
C HIS A 120 0.97 7.31 13.05
N VAL A 121 1.65 8.33 12.56
CA VAL A 121 3.12 8.33 12.48
C VAL A 121 3.78 8.29 13.86
N ALA A 122 3.31 9.11 14.80
CA ALA A 122 3.89 9.19 16.14
C ALA A 122 3.71 7.89 16.94
N GLU A 123 2.60 7.18 16.71
CA GLU A 123 2.28 5.92 17.38
C GLU A 123 2.87 4.70 16.67
N ASP A 124 3.53 4.91 15.51
CA ASP A 124 4.02 3.81 14.67
C ASP A 124 2.91 2.78 14.39
N ASP A 125 1.73 3.29 14.05
CA ASP A 125 0.53 2.46 13.86
C ASP A 125 0.04 2.55 12.41
N PHE A 126 -0.06 1.38 11.78
CA PHE A 126 -0.61 1.22 10.44
C PHE A 126 -1.86 0.35 10.55
N LEU A 127 -3.01 0.90 10.17
CA LEU A 127 -4.30 0.20 10.21
C LEU A 127 -4.89 0.11 8.82
N LEU A 128 -5.34 -1.08 8.45
CA LEU A 128 -6.06 -1.34 7.20
C LEU A 128 -7.46 -1.86 7.53
N GLU A 129 -8.47 -1.15 7.02
CA GLU A 129 -9.87 -1.57 7.10
C GLU A 129 -10.36 -1.82 5.68
N HIS A 130 -10.77 -3.06 5.39
CA HIS A 130 -11.13 -3.50 4.05
C HIS A 130 -12.45 -4.22 4.03
N SER A 131 -13.26 -3.93 3.01
CA SER A 131 -14.54 -4.59 2.76
C SER A 131 -14.53 -5.21 1.38
N ASP A 132 -14.78 -6.51 1.30
CA ASP A 132 -15.04 -7.20 0.05
C ASP A 132 -16.54 -7.13 -0.26
N TYR A 133 -16.87 -6.84 -1.51
CA TYR A 133 -18.26 -6.74 -1.94
C TYR A 133 -18.78 -8.09 -2.42
N TYR A 134 -19.89 -8.50 -1.79
CA TYR A 134 -20.70 -9.66 -2.18
C TYR A 134 -22.15 -9.20 -2.23
N THR A 135 -23.07 -10.15 -2.35
CA THR A 135 -24.49 -9.88 -2.06
C THR A 135 -24.65 -9.32 -0.64
N GLU A 136 -23.81 -9.82 0.29
CA GLU A 136 -23.60 -9.24 1.61
C GLU A 136 -22.13 -8.88 1.76
N SER A 137 -21.82 -7.70 2.30
CA SER A 137 -20.43 -7.30 2.51
C SER A 137 -19.81 -8.02 3.71
N ARG A 138 -18.51 -8.29 3.63
CA ARG A 138 -17.69 -8.76 4.76
C ARG A 138 -16.60 -7.72 5.02
N ASP A 139 -16.48 -7.33 6.28
CA ASP A 139 -15.57 -6.28 6.68
C ASP A 139 -14.39 -6.86 7.45
N PHE A 140 -13.20 -6.34 7.17
CA PHE A 140 -11.95 -6.80 7.77
C PHE A 140 -11.11 -5.62 8.20
N ALA A 141 -10.43 -5.74 9.34
CA ALA A 141 -9.51 -4.74 9.83
C ALA A 141 -8.21 -5.41 10.25
N TYR A 142 -7.08 -4.80 9.88
CA TYR A 142 -5.75 -5.34 10.15
C TYR A 142 -4.82 -4.25 10.64
N SER A 143 -3.94 -4.61 11.57
CA SER A 143 -2.81 -3.79 11.99
C SER A 143 -1.52 -4.46 11.55
N LEU A 144 -0.56 -3.65 11.14
CA LEU A 144 0.72 -4.14 10.66
C LEU A 144 1.87 -3.70 11.59
#